data_8e68225067063ba0252b89252b6bba9e
#
_entry.id   8e68225067063ba0252b89252b6bba9e
#
_cell.length_a   1.000
_cell.length_b   1.000
_cell.length_c   1.000
_cell.angle_alpha   90.00
_cell.angle_beta   90.00
_cell.angle_gamma   90.00
#
_symmetry.space_group_name_H-M   'P 1'
#
loop_
_entity.id
_entity.type
_entity.pdbx_description
1 polymer ?
#
loop_
_entity_poly.entity_id
_entity_poly.type
_entity_poly.pdbx_seq_one_letter_code
_entity_poly.pdbx_strand_id
1 'polypeptide(L)'
;MDTPKKILVVDDDIDLLEQVATILTGDGYEVCKAQGQEEAEELLTGLIPDLAVLDLMMENMDSGFVLCHNIKKLYPGTPVIILTAVQAATGLDFKARSAEASSWVKADVLMDKPVRPEQLKAEVRRLLAE
;
A
#
# COMPACT_ATOMS: atom_id res chain seq x y z
N MET A 1 4.56 15.89 22.11
CA MET A 1 4.82 15.90 20.67
C MET A 1 4.88 14.52 20.17
N ASP A 2 4.05 14.24 19.24
CA ASP A 2 3.95 12.88 18.75
C ASP A 2 4.94 12.64 17.63
N THR A 3 5.52 11.45 17.64
CA THR A 3 6.34 11.01 16.53
C THR A 3 5.44 10.85 15.30
N PRO A 4 5.87 11.31 14.12
CA PRO A 4 5.08 11.11 12.91
C PRO A 4 4.81 9.64 12.66
N LYS A 5 3.63 9.33 12.16
CA LYS A 5 3.31 7.98 11.77
C LYS A 5 4.17 7.58 10.58
N LYS A 6 4.59 6.32 10.56
CA LYS A 6 5.45 5.79 9.51
C LYS A 6 4.62 5.04 8.49
N ILE A 7 4.79 5.40 7.22
CA ILE A 7 4.07 4.75 6.13
C ILE A 7 5.10 4.13 5.20
N LEU A 8 4.94 2.82 4.95
CA LEU A 8 5.75 2.13 3.97
C LEU A 8 5.06 2.24 2.62
N VAL A 9 5.76 2.77 1.62
CA VAL A 9 5.23 2.88 0.26
C VAL A 9 6.07 2.02 -0.66
N VAL A 10 5.43 1.12 -1.39
CA VAL A 10 6.12 0.16 -2.26
C VAL A 10 5.54 0.23 -3.66
N ASP A 11 6.38 0.53 -4.65
CA ASP A 11 5.98 0.60 -6.05
C ASP A 11 7.23 0.49 -6.90
N ASP A 12 7.21 -0.34 -7.94
CA ASP A 12 8.37 -0.47 -8.83
C ASP A 12 8.42 0.65 -9.87
N ASP A 13 7.35 1.43 -10.00
CA ASP A 13 7.35 2.64 -10.81
C ASP A 13 7.88 3.78 -9.95
N ILE A 14 9.10 4.21 -10.23
CA ILE A 14 9.78 5.21 -9.41
C ILE A 14 9.02 6.53 -9.39
N ASP A 15 8.46 6.95 -10.53
CA ASP A 15 7.72 8.20 -10.58
C ASP A 15 6.49 8.17 -9.69
N LEU A 16 5.75 7.07 -9.71
CA LEU A 16 4.56 6.93 -8.87
C LEU A 16 4.96 6.80 -7.41
N LEU A 17 6.03 6.07 -7.12
CA LEU A 17 6.55 5.94 -5.76
C LEU A 17 6.87 7.31 -5.18
N GLU A 18 7.56 8.16 -5.94
CA GLU A 18 7.90 9.50 -5.48
C GLU A 18 6.67 10.38 -5.34
N GLN A 19 5.71 10.22 -6.25
CA GLN A 19 4.47 10.98 -6.17
C GLN A 19 3.71 10.68 -4.89
N VAL A 20 3.53 9.40 -4.58
CA VAL A 20 2.81 8.98 -3.38
C VAL A 20 3.58 9.43 -2.13
N ALA A 21 4.90 9.25 -2.14
CA ALA A 21 5.73 9.67 -1.01
C ALA A 21 5.60 11.17 -0.76
N THR A 22 5.61 11.98 -1.83
CA THR A 22 5.49 13.42 -1.71
C THR A 22 4.14 13.81 -1.12
N ILE A 23 3.07 13.17 -1.58
CA ILE A 23 1.73 13.43 -1.07
C ILE A 23 1.67 13.18 0.44
N LEU A 24 2.18 12.05 0.88
CA LEU A 24 2.07 11.66 2.27
C LEU A 24 3.03 12.43 3.16
N THR A 25 4.24 12.71 2.67
CA THR A 25 5.18 13.54 3.42
C THR A 25 4.60 14.94 3.62
N GLY A 26 3.94 15.47 2.59
CA GLY A 26 3.30 16.77 2.70
C GLY A 26 2.16 16.80 3.71
N ASP A 27 1.59 15.63 4.01
CA ASP A 27 0.50 15.52 4.99
C ASP A 27 1.03 15.19 6.40
N GLY A 28 2.33 15.22 6.60
CA GLY A 28 2.94 15.08 7.92
C GLY A 28 3.42 13.69 8.30
N TYR A 29 3.42 12.75 7.36
CA TYR A 29 3.85 11.40 7.66
C TYR A 29 5.32 11.20 7.33
N GLU A 30 5.94 10.24 8.00
CA GLU A 30 7.29 9.79 7.66
C GLU A 30 7.15 8.63 6.69
N VAL A 31 7.77 8.75 5.51
CA VAL A 31 7.61 7.75 4.45
C VAL A 31 8.88 6.94 4.28
N CYS A 32 8.74 5.62 4.27
CA CYS A 32 9.82 4.70 3.93
C CYS A 32 9.47 4.09 2.57
N LYS A 33 10.40 4.15 1.63
CA LYS A 33 10.15 3.76 0.23
C LYS A 33 10.85 2.47 -0.12
N ALA A 34 10.18 1.62 -0.89
CA ALA A 34 10.76 0.42 -1.46
C ALA A 34 10.31 0.29 -2.91
N GLN A 35 11.17 -0.25 -3.75
CA GLN A 35 10.90 -0.34 -5.18
C GLN A 35 10.36 -1.72 -5.60
N GLY A 36 10.11 -2.61 -4.65
CA GLY A 36 9.56 -3.91 -4.95
C GLY A 36 9.34 -4.72 -3.70
N GLN A 37 8.79 -5.90 -3.89
CA GLN A 37 8.43 -6.78 -2.78
C GLN A 37 9.66 -7.18 -1.95
N GLU A 38 10.74 -7.56 -2.63
CA GLU A 38 11.94 -8.01 -1.94
C GLU A 38 12.54 -6.92 -1.06
N GLU A 39 12.66 -5.72 -1.61
CA GLU A 39 13.20 -4.60 -0.84
C GLU A 39 12.30 -4.27 0.35
N ALA A 40 10.99 -4.32 0.14
CA ALA A 40 10.03 -4.07 1.21
C ALA A 40 10.17 -5.11 2.32
N GLU A 41 10.34 -6.37 1.94
CA GLU A 41 10.48 -7.43 2.95
C GLU A 41 11.76 -7.26 3.76
N GLU A 42 12.82 -6.78 3.14
CA GLU A 42 14.05 -6.47 3.87
C GLU A 42 13.83 -5.33 4.86
N LEU A 43 13.12 -4.28 4.45
CA LEU A 43 12.82 -3.17 5.35
C LEU A 43 12.00 -3.62 6.55
N LEU A 44 11.08 -4.55 6.34
CA LEU A 44 10.20 -5.01 7.41
C LEU A 44 10.92 -5.79 8.49
N THR A 45 12.16 -6.20 8.27
CA THR A 45 12.94 -6.85 9.32
C THR A 45 13.30 -5.89 10.45
N GLY A 46 13.34 -4.58 10.16
CA GLY A 46 13.68 -3.58 11.18
C GLY A 46 12.68 -2.43 11.26
N LEU A 47 11.65 -2.45 10.44
CA LEU A 47 10.67 -1.37 10.39
C LEU A 47 9.28 -1.92 10.70
N ILE A 48 8.60 -1.27 11.63
CA ILE A 48 7.19 -1.57 11.91
C ILE A 48 6.38 -0.39 11.39
N PRO A 49 5.78 -0.50 10.21
CA PRO A 49 5.03 0.63 9.67
C PRO A 49 3.67 0.77 10.37
N ASP A 50 3.21 2.00 10.46
CA ASP A 50 1.86 2.27 10.96
C ASP A 50 0.81 2.02 9.89
N LEU A 51 1.21 2.09 8.62
CA LEU A 51 0.36 1.81 7.47
C LEU A 51 1.23 1.49 6.28
N ALA A 52 0.73 0.71 5.35
CA ALA A 52 1.47 0.38 4.13
C ALA A 52 0.62 0.70 2.90
N VAL A 53 1.25 1.30 1.87
CA VAL A 53 0.64 1.55 0.58
C VAL A 53 1.44 0.76 -0.45
N LEU A 54 0.82 -0.21 -1.09
CA LEU A 54 1.49 -1.16 -1.95
C LEU A 54 0.93 -1.12 -3.36
N ASP A 55 1.82 -1.16 -4.37
CA ASP A 55 1.40 -1.44 -5.73
C ASP A 55 1.07 -2.92 -5.83
N LEU A 56 0.04 -3.26 -6.60
CA LEU A 56 -0.35 -4.66 -6.73
C LEU A 56 0.65 -5.46 -7.54
N MET A 57 1.00 -4.96 -8.72
CA MET A 57 1.87 -5.69 -9.65
C MET A 57 3.27 -5.11 -9.61
N MET A 58 4.21 -5.90 -9.14
CA MET A 58 5.61 -5.50 -9.08
C MET A 58 6.46 -6.58 -9.75
N GLU A 59 7.27 -7.33 -9.00
CA GLU A 59 8.05 -8.41 -9.59
C GLU A 59 7.13 -9.50 -10.17
N ASN A 60 5.98 -9.69 -9.53
CA ASN A 60 4.97 -10.63 -9.98
C ASN A 60 3.61 -9.94 -10.05
N MET A 61 2.66 -10.57 -10.72
CA MET A 61 1.34 -9.97 -10.90
C MET A 61 0.59 -9.81 -9.59
N ASP A 62 0.94 -10.58 -8.59
CA ASP A 62 0.25 -10.56 -7.30
C ASP A 62 1.16 -10.12 -6.16
N SER A 63 2.29 -9.47 -6.47
CA SER A 63 3.27 -9.07 -5.45
C SER A 63 2.64 -8.27 -4.32
N GLY A 64 1.71 -7.37 -4.63
CA GLY A 64 1.06 -6.56 -3.61
C GLY A 64 0.24 -7.39 -2.65
N PHE A 65 -0.48 -8.40 -3.14
CA PHE A 65 -1.25 -9.30 -2.28
C PHE A 65 -0.33 -10.14 -1.39
N VAL A 66 0.75 -10.67 -1.98
CA VAL A 66 1.70 -11.49 -1.20
C VAL A 66 2.34 -10.65 -0.11
N LEU A 67 2.77 -9.43 -0.45
CA LEU A 67 3.38 -8.55 0.52
C LEU A 67 2.39 -8.14 1.62
N CYS A 68 1.15 -7.87 1.24
CA CYS A 68 0.10 -7.57 2.21
C CYS A 68 -0.09 -8.73 3.19
N HIS A 69 -0.13 -9.96 2.67
CA HIS A 69 -0.25 -11.14 3.51
C HIS A 69 0.90 -11.21 4.51
N ASN A 70 2.13 -10.97 4.03
CA ASN A 70 3.30 -11.03 4.89
C ASN A 70 3.29 -9.95 5.96
N ILE A 71 2.85 -8.74 5.60
CA ILE A 71 2.74 -7.63 6.56
C ILE A 71 1.71 -7.98 7.64
N LYS A 72 0.56 -8.50 7.24
CA LYS A 72 -0.49 -8.85 8.20
C LYS A 72 -0.06 -10.01 9.09
N LYS A 73 0.78 -10.89 8.58
CA LYS A 73 1.31 -11.99 9.38
C LYS A 73 2.27 -11.47 10.45
N LEU A 74 3.11 -10.51 10.09
CA LEU A 74 4.08 -9.92 11.02
C LEU A 74 3.41 -8.90 11.95
N TYR A 75 2.55 -8.06 11.41
CA TYR A 75 1.95 -6.94 12.14
C TYR A 75 0.46 -6.88 11.82
N PRO A 76 -0.35 -7.72 12.49
CA PRO A 76 -1.79 -7.83 12.14
C PRO A 76 -2.57 -6.52 12.24
N GLY A 77 -2.09 -5.58 13.05
CA GLY A 77 -2.79 -4.31 13.22
C GLY A 77 -2.43 -3.24 12.20
N THR A 78 -1.47 -3.50 11.30
CA THR A 78 -1.05 -2.52 10.31
C THR A 78 -2.04 -2.49 9.15
N PRO A 79 -2.73 -1.36 8.92
CA PRO A 79 -3.62 -1.27 7.76
C PRO A 79 -2.84 -1.22 6.45
N VAL A 80 -3.43 -1.77 5.39
CA VAL A 80 -2.78 -1.87 4.09
C VAL A 80 -3.71 -1.35 3.01
N ILE A 81 -3.19 -0.44 2.17
CA ILE A 81 -3.85 0.03 0.96
C ILE A 81 -3.12 -0.56 -0.23
N ILE A 82 -3.85 -1.18 -1.16
CA ILE A 82 -3.25 -1.69 -2.39
C ILE A 82 -3.72 -0.85 -3.56
N LEU A 83 -2.77 -0.37 -4.37
CA LEU A 83 -3.06 0.43 -5.55
C LEU A 83 -2.98 -0.47 -6.78
N THR A 84 -3.93 -0.30 -7.68
CA THR A 84 -4.01 -1.18 -8.83
C THR A 84 -4.51 -0.45 -10.07
N ALA A 85 -3.97 -0.81 -11.24
CA ALA A 85 -4.38 -0.24 -12.52
C ALA A 85 -5.43 -1.11 -13.20
N VAL A 86 -6.42 -1.50 -12.46
CA VAL A 86 -7.37 -2.54 -12.86
C VAL A 86 -8.24 -2.19 -14.04
N GLN A 87 -8.69 -0.95 -14.09
CA GLN A 87 -9.69 -0.59 -15.08
C GLN A 87 -9.16 -0.70 -16.50
N ALA A 88 -7.86 -0.76 -16.66
CA ALA A 88 -7.26 -0.89 -17.98
C ALA A 88 -7.43 -2.29 -18.53
N ALA A 89 -7.72 -3.26 -17.68
CA ALA A 89 -7.83 -4.66 -18.11
C ALA A 89 -9.30 -5.08 -18.13
N THR A 90 -9.70 -5.88 -17.18
CA THR A 90 -11.04 -6.39 -17.10
C THR A 90 -11.57 -6.13 -15.72
N GLY A 91 -12.00 -4.90 -15.51
CA GLY A 91 -12.32 -4.42 -14.16
C GLY A 91 -13.25 -5.34 -13.38
N LEU A 92 -14.25 -5.91 -14.05
CA LEU A 92 -15.21 -6.77 -13.36
C LEU A 92 -14.54 -8.04 -12.83
N ASP A 93 -13.76 -8.71 -13.71
CA ASP A 93 -13.08 -9.92 -13.29
C ASP A 93 -12.09 -9.65 -12.19
N PHE A 94 -11.40 -8.51 -12.30
CA PHE A 94 -10.45 -8.16 -11.28
C PHE A 94 -11.15 -7.92 -9.95
N LYS A 95 -12.28 -7.21 -9.97
CA LYS A 95 -13.00 -6.93 -8.72
C LYS A 95 -13.47 -8.21 -8.05
N ALA A 96 -13.95 -9.16 -8.84
CA ALA A 96 -14.35 -10.46 -8.30
C ALA A 96 -13.16 -11.18 -7.68
N ARG A 97 -12.04 -11.19 -8.39
CA ARG A 97 -10.83 -11.82 -7.86
C ARG A 97 -10.27 -11.08 -6.67
N SER A 98 -10.39 -9.74 -6.68
CA SER A 98 -9.94 -8.92 -5.55
C SER A 98 -10.72 -9.23 -4.30
N ALA A 99 -12.02 -9.46 -4.43
CA ALA A 99 -12.83 -9.79 -3.28
C ALA A 99 -12.36 -11.10 -2.65
N GLU A 100 -12.09 -12.12 -3.48
CA GLU A 100 -11.56 -13.38 -2.98
C GLU A 100 -10.18 -13.21 -2.38
N ALA A 101 -9.31 -12.50 -3.08
CA ALA A 101 -7.94 -12.27 -2.62
C ALA A 101 -7.93 -11.46 -1.34
N SER A 102 -8.80 -10.44 -1.23
CA SER A 102 -8.90 -9.63 -0.02
C SER A 102 -9.33 -10.44 1.18
N SER A 103 -10.22 -11.42 0.95
CA SER A 103 -10.62 -12.33 2.00
C SER A 103 -9.42 -13.13 2.51
N TRP A 104 -8.50 -13.46 1.60
CA TRP A 104 -7.32 -14.24 1.96
C TRP A 104 -6.18 -13.38 2.51
N VAL A 105 -5.89 -12.23 1.88
CA VAL A 105 -4.76 -11.39 2.28
C VAL A 105 -5.14 -10.27 3.22
N LYS A 106 -6.43 -9.97 3.31
CA LYS A 106 -6.98 -8.99 4.26
C LYS A 106 -6.50 -7.57 4.05
N ALA A 107 -6.39 -7.16 2.79
CA ALA A 107 -6.14 -5.75 2.48
C ALA A 107 -7.31 -4.91 2.97
N ASP A 108 -6.99 -3.75 3.55
CA ASP A 108 -8.03 -2.89 4.11
C ASP A 108 -8.72 -2.05 3.04
N VAL A 109 -7.97 -1.62 2.01
CA VAL A 109 -8.51 -0.79 0.94
C VAL A 109 -7.83 -1.16 -0.36
N LEU A 110 -8.61 -1.24 -1.44
CA LEU A 110 -8.11 -1.34 -2.81
C LEU A 110 -8.46 -0.03 -3.50
N MET A 111 -7.48 0.63 -4.11
CA MET A 111 -7.69 1.88 -4.81
C MET A 111 -7.21 1.77 -6.26
N ASP A 112 -7.99 2.33 -7.16
CA ASP A 112 -7.62 2.36 -8.57
C ASP A 112 -6.58 3.44 -8.85
N LYS A 113 -5.67 3.16 -9.78
CA LYS A 113 -4.80 4.20 -10.32
C LYS A 113 -5.55 4.94 -11.42
N PRO A 114 -5.26 6.21 -11.66
CA PRO A 114 -4.23 7.03 -11.04
C PRO A 114 -4.57 7.45 -9.62
N VAL A 115 -3.54 7.66 -8.81
CA VAL A 115 -3.71 8.05 -7.42
C VAL A 115 -4.26 9.47 -7.36
N ARG A 116 -5.31 9.65 -6.59
CA ARG A 116 -5.89 10.97 -6.34
C ARG A 116 -5.45 11.43 -4.97
N PRO A 117 -4.68 12.53 -4.88
CA PRO A 117 -4.10 12.93 -3.59
C PRO A 117 -5.11 13.07 -2.46
N GLU A 118 -6.24 13.72 -2.72
CA GLU A 118 -7.23 13.93 -1.66
C GLU A 118 -7.86 12.64 -1.20
N GLN A 119 -8.10 11.71 -2.12
CA GLN A 119 -8.67 10.42 -1.78
C GLN A 119 -7.66 9.59 -0.97
N LEU A 120 -6.40 9.59 -1.40
CA LEU A 120 -5.37 8.85 -0.68
C LEU A 120 -5.22 9.39 0.74
N LYS A 121 -5.13 10.70 0.90
CA LYS A 121 -5.02 11.32 2.22
C LYS A 121 -6.19 10.95 3.12
N ALA A 122 -7.40 10.98 2.57
CA ALA A 122 -8.60 10.66 3.34
C ALA A 122 -8.58 9.21 3.83
N GLU A 123 -8.19 8.27 2.96
CA GLU A 123 -8.14 6.88 3.36
C GLU A 123 -7.05 6.64 4.40
N VAL A 124 -5.89 7.27 4.23
CA VAL A 124 -4.81 7.13 5.20
C VAL A 124 -5.26 7.63 6.57
N ARG A 125 -5.86 8.82 6.61
CA ARG A 125 -6.35 9.38 7.87
C ARG A 125 -7.38 8.49 8.52
N ARG A 126 -8.31 7.96 7.73
CA ARG A 126 -9.35 7.07 8.24
C ARG A 126 -8.75 5.81 8.85
N LEU A 127 -7.81 5.20 8.15
CA LEU A 127 -7.22 3.95 8.62
C LEU A 127 -6.33 4.15 9.84
N LEU A 128 -5.70 5.32 9.96
CA LEU A 128 -4.89 5.64 11.13
C LEU A 128 -5.71 6.26 12.26
N ALA A 129 -6.99 6.44 12.05
CA ALA A 129 -7.93 7.00 13.04
C ALA A 129 -7.51 8.40 13.48
N GLU A 130 -7.17 9.22 12.52
CA GLU A 130 -6.77 10.61 12.80
C GLU A 130 -7.88 11.60 12.50
#